data_1e270bb69eac46d8c87dc573566e6d41
#
_entry.id   1e270bb69eac46d8c87dc573566e6d41
#
_cell.length_a   1.000
_cell.length_b   1.000
_cell.length_c   1.000
_cell.angle_alpha   90.00
_cell.angle_beta   90.00
_cell.angle_gamma   90.00
#
_symmetry.space_group_name_H-M   'P 1'
#
loop_
_entity.id
_entity.type
_entity.pdbx_description
1 polymer ?
#
loop_
_entity_poly.entity_id
_entity_poly.type
_entity_poly.pdbx_seq_one_letter_code
_entity_poly.pdbx_strand_id
1 'polypeptide(L)'
;MATPVYNKMLFKVSGSLIAQPNYRYVCDVKNPAGTTLARLKCDKLPTTNFGFFDVAKVVETLIAPTKPTLTQTGFVDHAGYYSGYRLDFMEEYGNTPVVQTGTVTTVSGNVSFAGNLEQLELATWSGGLYFPSGAIVNETTRMLTTPTTRTVYADGYGWLSIGQFNYAVEKAYIQYWSATGATFARQFDVLASNVSGSNVVRFGVGPMNLKALTSGQCLDGNPGDYLFQGNPGDFYDVYFSRGANITIRQRYVIGQCQRFNSIPVHFQNKYGGIDSYTFTLKNRKRANITRQTFGYNSDVYATTTYDKVWAGEFDYVYALNSDWLTDAESAWLIEMVRSGQILLELDGQLVEAIVNANTYQFTTRRNDRLTQLQVEVAVAYKNNIL
;
A
#
# COMPACT_ATOMS: atom_id res chain seq x y z
N MET A 1 -10.43 4.83 -16.41
CA MET A 1 -10.59 4.84 -14.93
C MET A 1 -9.55 3.91 -14.33
N ALA A 2 -8.91 4.30 -13.23
CA ALA A 2 -7.94 3.43 -12.57
C ALA A 2 -8.67 2.34 -11.78
N THR A 3 -8.25 1.08 -11.96
CA THR A 3 -8.86 -0.10 -11.34
C THR A 3 -7.86 -0.77 -10.38
N PRO A 4 -8.26 -1.14 -9.16
CA PRO A 4 -7.36 -1.79 -8.20
C PRO A 4 -7.02 -3.22 -8.66
N VAL A 5 -5.73 -3.56 -8.72
CA VAL A 5 -5.25 -4.82 -9.33
C VAL A 5 -5.48 -6.05 -8.46
N TYR A 6 -5.53 -5.89 -7.13
CA TYR A 6 -5.74 -7.02 -6.22
C TYR A 6 -7.23 -7.40 -6.06
N ASN A 7 -8.11 -6.70 -6.77
CA ASN A 7 -9.52 -7.05 -6.91
C ASN A 7 -9.77 -7.82 -8.22
N LYS A 8 -10.93 -8.47 -8.33
CA LYS A 8 -11.37 -9.07 -9.61
C LYS A 8 -11.54 -7.99 -10.67
N MET A 9 -10.97 -8.23 -11.85
CA MET A 9 -11.06 -7.36 -13.02
C MET A 9 -11.82 -8.09 -14.14
N LEU A 10 -13.14 -8.08 -14.04
CA LEU A 10 -14.03 -8.83 -14.93
C LEU A 10 -14.40 -8.02 -16.17
N PHE A 11 -14.13 -8.60 -17.33
CA PHE A 11 -14.54 -8.07 -18.63
C PHE A 11 -15.57 -9.00 -19.26
N LYS A 12 -16.74 -8.44 -19.59
CA LYS A 12 -17.81 -9.12 -20.29
C LYS A 12 -17.62 -8.95 -21.78
N VAL A 13 -17.70 -10.03 -22.53
CA VAL A 13 -17.60 -10.04 -23.99
C VAL A 13 -18.82 -10.72 -24.62
N SER A 14 -19.17 -10.27 -25.82
CA SER A 14 -20.22 -10.86 -26.63
C SER A 14 -19.73 -10.98 -28.07
N GLY A 15 -20.21 -11.97 -28.80
CA GLY A 15 -19.87 -12.17 -30.20
C GLY A 15 -21.13 -12.46 -31.04
N SER A 16 -21.01 -12.25 -32.34
CA SER A 16 -22.09 -12.50 -33.29
C SER A 16 -22.05 -13.91 -33.89
N LEU A 17 -20.89 -14.57 -33.84
CA LEU A 17 -20.66 -15.88 -34.48
C LEU A 17 -20.72 -17.06 -33.51
N ILE A 18 -21.43 -16.90 -32.41
CA ILE A 18 -21.58 -17.88 -31.33
C ILE A 18 -22.14 -19.23 -31.70
N ALA A 19 -22.79 -19.34 -32.88
CA ALA A 19 -23.33 -20.60 -33.41
C ALA A 19 -22.27 -21.44 -34.13
N GLN A 20 -21.09 -20.94 -34.38
CA GLN A 20 -20.01 -21.67 -35.03
C GLN A 20 -19.51 -22.84 -34.18
N PRO A 21 -19.06 -23.95 -34.81
CA PRO A 21 -18.55 -25.09 -34.07
C PRO A 21 -17.31 -24.73 -33.27
N ASN A 22 -17.19 -25.29 -32.06
CA ASN A 22 -16.06 -25.08 -31.12
C ASN A 22 -15.79 -23.62 -30.79
N TYR A 23 -16.85 -22.80 -30.72
CA TYR A 23 -16.74 -21.37 -30.47
C TYR A 23 -16.25 -21.08 -29.07
N ARG A 24 -15.22 -20.20 -28.97
CA ARG A 24 -14.66 -19.66 -27.75
C ARG A 24 -14.34 -18.19 -27.89
N TYR A 25 -14.38 -17.48 -26.78
CA TYR A 25 -13.81 -16.15 -26.66
C TYR A 25 -12.33 -16.24 -26.29
N VAL A 26 -11.53 -15.34 -26.87
CA VAL A 26 -10.08 -15.23 -26.61
C VAL A 26 -9.78 -13.81 -26.21
N CYS A 27 -8.96 -13.64 -25.19
CA CYS A 27 -8.48 -12.34 -24.72
C CYS A 27 -6.95 -12.36 -24.61
N ASP A 28 -6.28 -11.54 -25.38
CA ASP A 28 -4.85 -11.25 -25.20
C ASP A 28 -4.70 -10.08 -24.25
N VAL A 29 -4.09 -10.33 -23.09
CA VAL A 29 -3.71 -9.30 -22.14
C VAL A 29 -2.31 -8.82 -22.51
N LYS A 30 -2.17 -7.52 -22.75
CA LYS A 30 -0.93 -6.89 -23.23
C LYS A 30 -0.45 -5.79 -22.30
N ASN A 31 0.87 -5.59 -22.25
CA ASN A 31 1.47 -4.44 -21.61
C ASN A 31 1.22 -3.15 -22.42
N PRO A 32 1.57 -1.94 -21.92
CA PRO A 32 1.40 -0.68 -22.64
C PRO A 32 2.13 -0.65 -23.99
N ALA A 33 3.25 -1.36 -24.13
CA ALA A 33 4.02 -1.44 -25.36
C ALA A 33 3.40 -2.39 -26.40
N GLY A 34 2.31 -3.11 -26.07
CA GLY A 34 1.61 -4.04 -26.97
C GLY A 34 2.11 -5.47 -26.93
N THR A 35 3.08 -5.80 -26.08
CA THR A 35 3.55 -7.18 -25.91
C THR A 35 2.52 -8.02 -25.18
N THR A 36 2.16 -9.19 -25.70
CA THR A 36 1.23 -10.12 -25.07
C THR A 36 1.88 -10.75 -23.82
N LEU A 37 1.24 -10.57 -22.68
CA LEU A 37 1.62 -11.19 -21.41
C LEU A 37 1.00 -12.56 -21.24
N ALA A 38 -0.31 -12.68 -21.58
CA ALA A 38 -1.04 -13.93 -21.54
C ALA A 38 -2.18 -13.93 -22.53
N ARG A 39 -2.54 -15.12 -23.01
CA ARG A 39 -3.74 -15.40 -23.78
C ARG A 39 -4.70 -16.21 -22.95
N LEU A 40 -5.87 -15.65 -22.67
CA LEU A 40 -6.96 -16.28 -21.94
C LEU A 40 -8.03 -16.77 -22.92
N LYS A 41 -8.66 -17.89 -22.59
CA LYS A 41 -9.78 -18.43 -23.37
C LYS A 41 -10.93 -18.73 -22.42
N CYS A 42 -12.15 -18.43 -22.83
CA CYS A 42 -13.35 -18.84 -22.11
C CYS A 42 -14.45 -19.33 -23.07
N ASP A 43 -15.22 -20.28 -22.61
CA ASP A 43 -16.41 -20.73 -23.31
C ASP A 43 -17.57 -19.75 -23.09
N LYS A 44 -18.53 -19.74 -24.02
CA LYS A 44 -19.76 -18.96 -23.85
C LYS A 44 -20.60 -19.54 -22.72
N LEU A 45 -21.23 -18.66 -21.93
CA LEU A 45 -22.22 -19.11 -20.95
C LEU A 45 -23.46 -19.65 -21.66
N PRO A 46 -24.00 -20.84 -21.27
CA PRO A 46 -25.09 -21.50 -21.97
C PRO A 46 -26.36 -20.66 -22.08
N THR A 47 -26.66 -19.86 -21.07
CA THR A 47 -27.91 -19.09 -20.95
C THR A 47 -27.89 -17.72 -21.58
N THR A 48 -26.71 -17.09 -21.64
CA THR A 48 -26.59 -15.67 -22.02
C THR A 48 -25.68 -15.43 -23.22
N ASN A 49 -24.97 -16.45 -23.68
CA ASN A 49 -23.99 -16.38 -24.77
C ASN A 49 -22.88 -15.38 -24.56
N PHE A 50 -22.68 -14.87 -23.35
CA PHE A 50 -21.55 -14.00 -22.99
C PHE A 50 -20.35 -14.82 -22.51
N GLY A 51 -19.16 -14.27 -22.67
CA GLY A 51 -17.94 -14.71 -22.01
C GLY A 51 -17.49 -13.73 -20.94
N PHE A 52 -16.73 -14.21 -19.96
CA PHE A 52 -16.14 -13.38 -18.91
C PHE A 52 -14.67 -13.71 -18.74
N PHE A 53 -13.84 -12.67 -18.68
CA PHE A 53 -12.43 -12.79 -18.40
C PHE A 53 -12.10 -12.05 -17.11
N ASP A 54 -11.45 -12.74 -16.18
CA ASP A 54 -10.77 -12.08 -15.05
C ASP A 54 -9.29 -11.92 -15.41
N VAL A 55 -8.88 -10.70 -15.64
CA VAL A 55 -7.50 -10.38 -16.05
C VAL A 55 -6.61 -9.93 -14.89
N ALA A 56 -7.16 -9.84 -13.67
CA ALA A 56 -6.47 -9.29 -12.50
C ALA A 56 -5.08 -9.90 -12.28
N LYS A 57 -4.98 -11.24 -12.25
CA LYS A 57 -3.71 -11.94 -11.99
C LYS A 57 -2.64 -11.73 -13.05
N VAL A 58 -3.04 -11.50 -14.29
CA VAL A 58 -2.10 -11.19 -15.37
C VAL A 58 -1.63 -9.74 -15.25
N VAL A 59 -2.55 -8.80 -15.02
CA VAL A 59 -2.24 -7.38 -14.88
C VAL A 59 -1.42 -7.12 -13.60
N GLU A 60 -1.63 -7.89 -12.54
CA GLU A 60 -0.85 -7.84 -11.30
C GLU A 60 0.66 -7.97 -11.54
N THR A 61 1.08 -8.75 -12.56
CA THR A 61 2.50 -8.90 -12.91
C THR A 61 3.17 -7.61 -13.39
N LEU A 62 2.37 -6.61 -13.78
CA LEU A 62 2.86 -5.28 -14.18
C LEU A 62 3.01 -4.32 -13.00
N ILE A 63 2.56 -4.72 -11.81
CA ILE A 63 2.51 -3.88 -10.62
C ILE A 63 3.51 -4.41 -9.60
N ALA A 64 4.52 -3.61 -9.31
CA ALA A 64 5.56 -3.93 -8.32
C ALA A 64 5.96 -2.64 -7.58
N PRO A 65 5.17 -2.19 -6.59
CA PRO A 65 5.43 -0.94 -5.88
C PRO A 65 6.78 -0.95 -5.17
N THR A 66 7.53 0.13 -5.34
CA THR A 66 8.81 0.29 -4.65
C THR A 66 8.61 0.59 -3.17
N LYS A 67 9.43 -0.02 -2.33
CA LYS A 67 9.45 0.29 -0.90
C LYS A 67 9.93 1.72 -0.63
N PRO A 68 9.43 2.40 0.42
CA PRO A 68 10.00 3.65 0.86
C PRO A 68 11.39 3.42 1.48
N THR A 69 12.15 4.48 1.62
CA THR A 69 13.33 4.54 2.49
C THR A 69 13.06 5.50 3.64
N LEU A 70 13.53 5.19 4.84
CA LEU A 70 13.30 6.06 6.02
C LEU A 70 13.80 7.48 5.76
N THR A 71 14.96 7.62 5.15
CA THR A 71 15.59 8.92 4.85
C THR A 71 14.97 9.67 3.67
N GLN A 72 13.87 9.16 3.08
CA GLN A 72 13.20 9.83 1.97
C GLN A 72 12.65 11.19 2.41
N THR A 73 13.09 12.25 1.77
CA THR A 73 12.61 13.62 1.97
C THR A 73 11.92 14.14 0.71
N GLY A 74 10.96 15.04 0.89
CA GLY A 74 10.25 15.66 -0.23
C GLY A 74 9.47 14.66 -1.10
N PHE A 75 9.35 14.99 -2.38
CA PHE A 75 8.63 14.20 -3.36
C PHE A 75 9.52 13.15 -4.02
N VAL A 76 9.01 11.93 -4.14
CA VAL A 76 9.67 10.82 -4.85
C VAL A 76 8.64 10.06 -5.69
N ASP A 77 9.04 9.59 -6.85
CA ASP A 77 8.22 8.72 -7.69
C ASP A 77 7.88 7.43 -6.93
N HIS A 78 6.61 7.05 -6.92
CA HIS A 78 6.16 5.76 -6.41
C HIS A 78 6.15 4.75 -7.56
N ALA A 79 7.35 4.44 -8.04
CA ALA A 79 7.55 3.55 -9.17
C ALA A 79 6.91 2.17 -8.96
N GLY A 80 6.40 1.60 -10.04
CA GLY A 80 5.76 0.28 -10.01
C GLY A 80 4.37 0.25 -9.35
N TYR A 81 3.89 1.35 -8.78
CA TYR A 81 2.57 1.42 -8.16
C TYR A 81 1.43 1.31 -9.17
N TYR A 82 1.65 1.69 -10.40
CA TYR A 82 0.67 1.90 -11.43
C TYR A 82 1.19 1.40 -12.78
N SER A 83 0.31 0.79 -13.57
CA SER A 83 0.61 0.42 -14.95
C SER A 83 -0.61 0.52 -15.85
N GLY A 84 -0.38 0.93 -17.10
CA GLY A 84 -1.37 0.76 -18.16
C GLY A 84 -1.39 -0.68 -18.64
N TYR A 85 -2.50 -1.09 -19.26
CA TYR A 85 -2.62 -2.37 -19.96
C TYR A 85 -3.62 -2.25 -21.11
N ARG A 86 -3.52 -3.19 -22.03
CA ARG A 86 -4.40 -3.29 -23.19
C ARG A 86 -5.00 -4.70 -23.28
N LEU A 87 -6.24 -4.79 -23.71
CA LEU A 87 -6.94 -6.04 -23.96
C LEU A 87 -7.33 -6.12 -25.42
N ASP A 88 -6.99 -7.22 -26.08
CA ASP A 88 -7.44 -7.54 -27.42
C ASP A 88 -8.37 -8.75 -27.36
N PHE A 89 -9.65 -8.51 -27.60
CA PHE A 89 -10.67 -9.56 -27.64
C PHE A 89 -10.83 -10.09 -29.05
N MET A 90 -10.87 -11.41 -29.17
CA MET A 90 -10.96 -12.15 -30.42
C MET A 90 -11.93 -13.32 -30.25
N GLU A 91 -12.28 -13.94 -31.35
CA GLU A 91 -13.11 -15.16 -31.40
C GLU A 91 -12.27 -16.32 -31.92
N GLU A 92 -12.51 -17.52 -31.41
CA GLU A 92 -11.91 -18.76 -31.91
C GLU A 92 -13.07 -19.71 -32.26
N TYR A 93 -13.10 -20.24 -33.48
CA TYR A 93 -14.12 -21.20 -33.92
C TYR A 93 -13.66 -22.01 -35.13
N GLY A 94 -14.47 -22.99 -35.51
CA GLY A 94 -14.28 -23.88 -36.66
C GLY A 94 -14.12 -25.35 -36.26
N ASN A 95 -14.17 -26.25 -37.21
CA ASN A 95 -13.95 -27.69 -36.97
C ASN A 95 -12.54 -27.98 -36.44
N THR A 96 -11.57 -27.26 -36.96
CA THR A 96 -10.23 -27.09 -36.36
C THR A 96 -10.19 -25.67 -35.84
N PRO A 97 -10.33 -25.43 -34.49
CA PRO A 97 -10.50 -24.08 -33.97
C PRO A 97 -9.28 -23.19 -34.27
N VAL A 98 -9.55 -22.05 -34.91
CA VAL A 98 -8.54 -21.06 -35.24
C VAL A 98 -8.96 -19.67 -34.68
N VAL A 99 -8.04 -18.97 -34.06
CA VAL A 99 -8.29 -17.61 -33.59
C VAL A 99 -8.45 -16.67 -34.78
N GLN A 100 -9.57 -15.96 -34.82
CA GLN A 100 -9.91 -15.01 -35.87
C GLN A 100 -9.27 -13.67 -35.61
N THR A 101 -8.23 -13.34 -36.36
CA THR A 101 -7.49 -12.06 -36.20
C THR A 101 -8.17 -10.88 -36.93
N GLY A 102 -9.15 -11.13 -37.78
CA GLY A 102 -9.87 -10.09 -38.52
C GLY A 102 -10.95 -9.34 -37.71
N THR A 103 -11.31 -9.84 -36.54
CA THR A 103 -12.39 -9.30 -35.68
C THR A 103 -11.90 -8.90 -34.30
N VAL A 104 -10.69 -8.30 -34.24
CA VAL A 104 -10.10 -7.89 -32.96
C VAL A 104 -10.78 -6.65 -32.43
N THR A 105 -11.37 -6.74 -31.24
CA THR A 105 -11.84 -5.57 -30.49
C THR A 105 -10.79 -5.19 -29.45
N THR A 106 -10.14 -4.07 -29.66
CA THR A 106 -9.13 -3.56 -28.74
C THR A 106 -9.74 -2.61 -27.71
N VAL A 107 -9.49 -2.88 -26.43
CA VAL A 107 -9.76 -1.96 -25.31
C VAL A 107 -8.43 -1.46 -24.78
N SER A 108 -8.13 -0.20 -25.08
CA SER A 108 -6.89 0.47 -24.67
C SER A 108 -7.18 1.58 -23.66
N GLY A 109 -6.13 2.17 -23.09
CA GLY A 109 -6.25 3.21 -22.07
C GLY A 109 -6.71 2.71 -20.70
N ASN A 110 -6.73 1.41 -20.51
CA ASN A 110 -6.97 0.82 -19.19
C ASN A 110 -5.76 1.04 -18.31
N VAL A 111 -6.06 1.18 -17.03
CA VAL A 111 -5.08 1.50 -16.03
C VAL A 111 -5.37 0.71 -14.78
N SER A 112 -4.32 0.21 -14.16
CA SER A 112 -4.39 -0.49 -12.89
C SER A 112 -3.42 0.08 -11.87
N PHE A 113 -3.77 -0.01 -10.60
CA PHE A 113 -2.95 0.44 -9.48
C PHE A 113 -2.90 -0.61 -8.37
N ALA A 114 -1.90 -0.51 -7.50
CA ALA A 114 -1.65 -1.44 -6.39
C ALA A 114 -2.67 -1.27 -5.26
N GLY A 115 -3.95 -1.52 -5.51
CA GLY A 115 -5.04 -1.37 -4.54
C GLY A 115 -5.80 -2.67 -4.31
N ASN A 116 -6.43 -2.76 -3.13
CA ASN A 116 -7.27 -3.88 -2.70
C ASN A 116 -8.51 -3.35 -1.95
N LEU A 117 -9.50 -2.89 -2.69
CA LEU A 117 -10.74 -2.34 -2.13
C LEU A 117 -11.66 -3.45 -1.61
N GLU A 118 -12.48 -3.14 -0.64
CA GLU A 118 -13.58 -4.02 -0.26
C GLU A 118 -14.64 -4.10 -1.35
N GLN A 119 -15.36 -5.22 -1.42
CA GLN A 119 -16.31 -5.44 -2.51
C GLN A 119 -17.41 -4.36 -2.59
N LEU A 120 -17.88 -3.87 -1.44
CA LEU A 120 -18.85 -2.77 -1.39
C LEU A 120 -18.25 -1.45 -1.85
N GLU A 121 -17.01 -1.18 -1.49
CA GLU A 121 -16.28 0.01 -1.95
C GLU A 121 -15.98 -0.07 -3.45
N LEU A 122 -15.62 -1.25 -3.95
CA LEU A 122 -15.37 -1.48 -5.37
C LEU A 122 -16.63 -1.20 -6.21
N ALA A 123 -17.81 -1.57 -5.73
CA ALA A 123 -19.08 -1.32 -6.39
C ALA A 123 -19.40 0.18 -6.52
N THR A 124 -18.92 1.00 -5.59
CA THR A 124 -19.12 2.47 -5.56
C THR A 124 -17.86 3.24 -5.91
N TRP A 125 -16.79 2.55 -6.35
CA TRP A 125 -15.49 3.14 -6.61
C TRP A 125 -15.56 4.26 -7.66
N SER A 126 -15.19 5.46 -7.24
CA SER A 126 -14.98 6.61 -8.11
C SER A 126 -13.50 6.97 -8.16
N GLY A 127 -12.77 6.38 -9.07
CA GLY A 127 -11.34 6.65 -9.24
C GLY A 127 -11.01 8.13 -9.45
N GLY A 128 -11.96 8.93 -9.93
CA GLY A 128 -11.76 10.36 -10.19
C GLY A 128 -11.48 11.22 -8.94
N LEU A 129 -11.84 10.76 -7.75
CA LEU A 129 -11.52 11.46 -6.51
C LEU A 129 -10.04 11.29 -6.10
N TYR A 130 -9.45 10.15 -6.43
CA TYR A 130 -8.07 9.78 -6.09
C TYR A 130 -7.11 9.98 -7.27
N PHE A 131 -7.64 9.83 -8.47
CA PHE A 131 -6.92 9.93 -9.75
C PHE A 131 -7.68 10.85 -10.69
N PRO A 132 -7.74 12.16 -10.42
CA PRO A 132 -8.45 13.08 -11.28
C PRO A 132 -7.76 13.19 -12.65
N SER A 133 -8.55 13.25 -13.72
CA SER A 133 -8.04 13.44 -15.07
C SER A 133 -7.82 14.93 -15.34
N GLY A 134 -6.56 15.36 -15.36
CA GLY A 134 -6.17 16.67 -15.86
C GLY A 134 -5.91 17.76 -14.82
N ALA A 135 -6.48 17.72 -13.60
CA ALA A 135 -6.19 18.71 -12.56
C ALA A 135 -6.61 18.23 -11.17
N ILE A 136 -6.00 18.81 -10.13
CA ILE A 136 -6.53 18.74 -8.77
C ILE A 136 -7.87 19.50 -8.77
N VAL A 137 -8.91 18.84 -8.24
CA VAL A 137 -10.20 19.47 -7.99
C VAL A 137 -10.18 20.01 -6.58
N ASN A 138 -10.38 21.32 -6.44
CA ASN A 138 -10.21 22.05 -5.19
C ASN A 138 -10.98 21.39 -4.04
N GLU A 139 -10.29 21.08 -2.94
CA GLU A 139 -10.79 20.48 -1.71
C GLU A 139 -11.62 19.18 -1.86
N THR A 140 -11.54 18.52 -3.03
CA THR A 140 -12.23 17.26 -3.30
C THR A 140 -11.28 16.12 -3.67
N THR A 141 -10.13 16.44 -4.31
CA THR A 141 -9.11 15.45 -4.63
C THR A 141 -8.53 14.87 -3.36
N ARG A 142 -8.55 13.53 -3.27
CA ARG A 142 -8.09 12.76 -2.12
C ARG A 142 -6.70 12.18 -2.34
N MET A 143 -5.98 12.03 -1.26
CA MET A 143 -4.72 11.29 -1.22
C MET A 143 -5.00 9.79 -1.05
N LEU A 144 -4.02 8.96 -1.35
CA LEU A 144 -4.15 7.49 -1.30
C LEU A 144 -4.01 6.99 0.14
N THR A 145 -4.97 7.38 0.96
CA THR A 145 -5.03 7.02 2.38
C THR A 145 -6.47 7.08 2.90
N THR A 146 -6.77 6.34 3.96
CA THR A 146 -8.11 6.28 4.55
C THR A 146 -8.35 7.35 5.61
N PRO A 147 -7.53 7.49 6.67
CA PRO A 147 -7.80 8.47 7.72
C PRO A 147 -7.42 9.88 7.27
N THR A 148 -8.23 10.86 7.64
CA THR A 148 -7.94 12.29 7.45
C THR A 148 -7.18 12.91 8.61
N THR A 149 -7.10 12.22 9.75
CA THR A 149 -6.34 12.63 10.93
C THR A 149 -5.59 11.43 11.48
N ARG A 150 -4.33 11.62 11.86
CA ARG A 150 -3.46 10.58 12.42
C ARG A 150 -2.65 11.11 13.58
N THR A 151 -2.37 10.24 14.54
CA THR A 151 -1.35 10.49 15.55
C THR A 151 0.01 10.00 15.02
N VAL A 152 1.02 10.85 15.15
CA VAL A 152 2.43 10.57 14.80
C VAL A 152 3.31 10.96 15.98
N TYR A 153 4.55 10.49 15.99
CA TYR A 153 5.50 10.80 17.08
C TYR A 153 6.69 11.58 16.53
N ALA A 154 7.34 12.36 17.40
CA ALA A 154 8.38 13.31 17.01
C ALA A 154 9.59 12.69 16.31
N ASP A 155 9.84 11.40 16.55
CA ASP A 155 10.87 10.55 15.96
C ASP A 155 10.35 9.65 14.83
N GLY A 156 9.05 9.78 14.46
CA GLY A 156 8.40 8.92 13.49
C GLY A 156 8.65 9.32 12.04
N TYR A 157 8.74 8.31 11.19
CA TYR A 157 8.71 8.45 9.74
C TYR A 157 7.32 8.12 9.20
N GLY A 158 6.99 8.67 8.04
CA GLY A 158 5.71 8.39 7.39
C GLY A 158 5.64 8.97 5.99
N TRP A 159 4.76 8.42 5.18
CA TRP A 159 4.60 8.83 3.80
C TRP A 159 3.13 9.06 3.45
N LEU A 160 2.92 9.85 2.41
CA LEU A 160 1.62 10.15 1.87
C LEU A 160 1.72 10.10 0.34
N SER A 161 0.86 9.32 -0.29
CA SER A 161 0.86 9.17 -1.75
C SER A 161 -0.32 9.90 -2.39
N ILE A 162 -0.09 10.44 -3.59
CA ILE A 162 -1.11 11.09 -4.41
C ILE A 162 -0.98 10.63 -5.86
N GLY A 163 -2.12 10.39 -6.51
CA GLY A 163 -2.20 10.14 -7.95
C GLY A 163 -2.16 11.45 -8.74
N GLN A 164 -1.35 11.50 -9.81
CA GLN A 164 -1.19 12.68 -10.67
C GLN A 164 -1.32 12.31 -12.16
N PHE A 165 -2.55 11.99 -12.59
CA PHE A 165 -2.82 11.68 -14.00
C PHE A 165 -2.92 12.92 -14.87
N ASN A 166 -2.08 12.98 -15.90
CA ASN A 166 -2.03 14.09 -16.86
C ASN A 166 -1.80 15.46 -16.21
N TYR A 167 -1.36 15.50 -14.97
CA TYR A 167 -0.94 16.73 -14.31
C TYR A 167 0.21 16.41 -13.35
N ALA A 168 1.00 17.41 -13.02
CA ALA A 168 2.01 17.30 -11.96
C ALA A 168 1.56 18.10 -10.74
N VAL A 169 1.72 17.54 -9.56
CA VAL A 169 1.68 18.30 -8.31
C VAL A 169 2.82 19.32 -8.34
N GLU A 170 2.57 20.54 -7.92
CA GLU A 170 3.57 21.61 -7.91
C GLU A 170 4.23 21.77 -6.54
N LYS A 171 3.43 21.64 -5.47
CA LYS A 171 3.89 21.86 -4.11
C LYS A 171 3.15 20.99 -3.10
N ALA A 172 3.82 20.72 -1.99
CA ALA A 172 3.19 20.33 -0.73
C ALA A 172 3.21 21.54 0.22
N TYR A 173 2.08 21.80 0.82
CA TYR A 173 1.95 22.78 1.88
C TYR A 173 1.95 22.06 3.22
N ILE A 174 2.74 22.55 4.14
CA ILE A 174 2.76 22.09 5.53
C ILE A 174 2.39 23.27 6.40
N GLN A 175 1.20 23.21 6.99
CA GLN A 175 0.72 24.20 7.95
C GLN A 175 0.88 23.63 9.36
N TYR A 176 1.68 24.29 10.18
CA TYR A 176 2.06 23.84 11.51
C TYR A 176 1.46 24.72 12.59
N TRP A 177 0.85 24.10 13.60
CA TRP A 177 0.25 24.77 14.76
C TRP A 177 0.88 24.23 16.04
N SER A 178 1.07 25.14 17.01
CA SER A 178 1.44 24.75 18.37
C SER A 178 0.27 24.09 19.09
N ALA A 179 0.55 23.35 20.17
CA ALA A 179 -0.43 22.66 21.01
C ALA A 179 -1.54 23.59 21.56
N THR A 180 -1.23 24.87 21.74
CA THR A 180 -2.20 25.89 22.19
C THR A 180 -3.23 26.24 21.12
N GLY A 181 -3.00 25.88 19.86
CA GLY A 181 -3.95 25.91 18.77
C GLY A 181 -4.50 27.28 18.34
N ALA A 182 -4.22 28.32 19.11
CA ALA A 182 -4.85 29.62 18.94
C ALA A 182 -4.29 30.42 17.75
N THR A 183 -3.08 30.14 17.34
CA THR A 183 -2.39 30.85 16.25
C THR A 183 -1.62 29.89 15.38
N PHE A 184 -1.74 30.06 14.10
CA PHE A 184 -0.91 29.48 13.08
C PHE A 184 0.57 29.78 13.36
N ALA A 185 1.38 28.73 13.59
CA ALA A 185 2.75 28.92 13.96
C ALA A 185 3.63 29.15 12.73
N ARG A 186 3.50 28.28 11.70
CA ARG A 186 4.28 28.37 10.47
C ARG A 186 3.59 27.67 9.32
N GLN A 187 3.86 28.17 8.11
CA GLN A 187 3.58 27.49 6.86
C GLN A 187 4.87 27.42 6.07
N PHE A 188 5.10 26.28 5.44
CA PHE A 188 6.17 26.15 4.46
C PHE A 188 5.73 25.31 3.28
N ASP A 189 6.31 25.61 2.13
CA ASP A 189 5.99 24.99 0.86
C ASP A 189 7.19 24.16 0.40
N VAL A 190 6.94 22.90 0.03
CA VAL A 190 7.94 22.01 -0.53
C VAL A 190 7.68 21.82 -2.00
N LEU A 191 8.69 22.14 -2.83
CA LEU A 191 8.58 22.03 -4.28
C LEU A 191 8.56 20.56 -4.74
N ALA A 192 7.67 20.25 -5.66
CA ALA A 192 7.62 18.95 -6.33
C ALA A 192 8.67 18.88 -7.44
N SER A 193 9.92 18.74 -7.06
CA SER A 193 11.02 18.54 -8.01
C SER A 193 11.19 17.08 -8.40
N ASN A 194 11.63 16.81 -9.63
CA ASN A 194 12.00 15.48 -10.15
C ASN A 194 10.87 14.42 -10.22
N VAL A 195 9.60 14.81 -10.14
CA VAL A 195 8.44 13.90 -10.24
C VAL A 195 7.52 14.23 -11.40
N SER A 196 7.96 15.10 -12.29
CA SER A 196 7.29 15.42 -13.55
C SER A 196 7.24 14.17 -14.43
N GLY A 197 6.02 13.73 -14.80
CA GLY A 197 5.81 12.50 -15.57
C GLY A 197 5.54 11.23 -14.75
N SER A 198 5.70 11.25 -13.44
CA SER A 198 5.25 10.17 -12.55
C SER A 198 3.73 10.17 -12.46
N ASN A 199 3.10 8.96 -12.45
CA ASN A 199 1.64 8.86 -12.32
C ASN A 199 1.20 8.85 -10.85
N VAL A 200 2.05 8.43 -9.95
CA VAL A 200 1.84 8.46 -8.51
C VAL A 200 3.13 8.92 -7.85
N VAL A 201 3.01 9.88 -6.98
CA VAL A 201 4.14 10.38 -6.19
C VAL A 201 3.90 10.14 -4.71
N ARG A 202 4.99 9.96 -4.00
CA ARG A 202 5.04 9.78 -2.55
C ARG A 202 5.80 10.94 -1.94
N PHE A 203 5.27 11.47 -0.86
CA PHE A 203 5.86 12.58 -0.11
C PHE A 203 6.13 12.15 1.34
N GLY A 204 7.32 12.44 1.86
CA GLY A 204 7.67 12.18 3.25
C GLY A 204 6.97 13.15 4.18
N VAL A 205 6.03 12.67 5.01
CA VAL A 205 5.19 13.49 5.88
C VAL A 205 5.48 13.29 7.36
N GLY A 206 6.19 12.23 7.74
CA GLY A 206 6.54 12.01 9.15
C GLY A 206 7.42 13.13 9.70
N PRO A 207 7.40 13.39 11.02
CA PRO A 207 8.19 14.43 11.63
C PRO A 207 9.68 14.38 11.29
N MET A 208 10.27 13.17 11.23
CA MET A 208 11.67 13.01 10.84
C MET A 208 11.90 13.28 9.35
N ASN A 209 10.95 12.93 8.47
CA ASN A 209 11.04 13.27 7.05
C ASN A 209 10.98 14.78 6.82
N LEU A 210 10.09 15.49 7.56
CA LEU A 210 9.94 16.94 7.43
C LEU A 210 11.17 17.69 7.99
N LYS A 211 11.71 17.25 9.12
CA LYS A 211 12.95 17.83 9.70
C LYS A 211 14.16 17.66 8.77
N ALA A 212 14.21 16.57 8.03
CA ALA A 212 15.32 16.26 7.13
C ALA A 212 15.23 16.99 5.76
N LEU A 213 14.18 17.79 5.50
CA LEU A 213 14.08 18.61 4.29
C LEU A 213 15.24 19.60 4.19
N THR A 214 15.85 19.66 3.02
CA THR A 214 16.95 20.62 2.76
C THR A 214 16.39 22.00 2.39
N SER A 215 17.19 23.04 2.55
CA SER A 215 16.83 24.41 2.14
C SER A 215 16.48 24.52 0.65
N GLY A 216 17.08 23.70 -0.21
CA GLY A 216 16.76 23.67 -1.64
C GLY A 216 15.44 23.02 -1.98
N GLN A 217 14.83 22.24 -1.08
CA GLN A 217 13.51 21.65 -1.25
C GLN A 217 12.39 22.57 -0.78
N CYS A 218 12.67 23.46 0.17
CA CYS A 218 11.71 24.41 0.72
C CYS A 218 11.75 25.73 -0.05
N LEU A 219 10.58 26.26 -0.39
CA LEU A 219 10.46 27.48 -1.19
C LEU A 219 11.00 28.74 -0.51
N ASP A 220 10.91 28.79 0.83
CA ASP A 220 11.44 29.90 1.64
C ASP A 220 12.96 29.83 1.88
N GLY A 221 13.63 28.78 1.37
CA GLY A 221 15.07 28.61 1.47
C GLY A 221 15.60 28.18 2.84
N ASN A 222 14.73 27.88 3.81
CA ASN A 222 15.11 27.39 5.11
C ASN A 222 15.04 25.86 5.18
N PRO A 223 15.93 25.17 5.93
CA PRO A 223 15.85 23.72 6.09
C PRO A 223 14.68 23.31 6.99
N GLY A 224 14.25 22.05 6.86
CA GLY A 224 13.08 21.52 7.55
C GLY A 224 13.17 21.52 9.07
N ASP A 225 14.33 21.31 9.65
CA ASP A 225 14.57 21.36 11.10
C ASP A 225 14.35 22.77 11.70
N TYR A 226 14.59 23.80 10.92
CA TYR A 226 14.25 25.18 11.30
C TYR A 226 12.74 25.44 11.18
N LEU A 227 12.09 24.90 10.17
CA LEU A 227 10.68 25.15 9.87
C LEU A 227 9.75 24.30 10.73
N PHE A 228 10.14 23.08 11.06
CA PHE A 228 9.33 22.08 11.74
C PHE A 228 9.99 21.61 13.04
N GLN A 229 9.44 22.01 14.18
CA GLN A 229 9.98 21.63 15.49
C GLN A 229 9.51 20.25 15.95
N GLY A 230 8.22 19.94 15.74
CA GLY A 230 7.66 18.64 16.07
C GLY A 230 7.51 18.38 17.56
N ASN A 231 7.05 19.38 18.34
CA ASN A 231 6.87 19.22 19.77
C ASN A 231 5.62 18.37 20.07
N PRO A 232 5.62 17.58 21.17
CA PRO A 232 4.44 16.85 21.61
C PRO A 232 3.23 17.74 21.82
N GLY A 233 2.07 17.33 21.29
CA GLY A 233 0.81 18.07 21.35
C GLY A 233 0.60 19.07 20.22
N ASP A 234 1.63 19.40 19.45
CA ASP A 234 1.49 20.18 18.23
C ASP A 234 0.79 19.37 17.13
N PHE A 235 0.30 20.04 16.12
CA PHE A 235 -0.28 19.38 14.96
C PHE A 235 0.06 20.12 13.67
N TYR A 236 -0.03 19.42 12.55
CA TYR A 236 0.19 20.02 11.25
C TYR A 236 -0.75 19.41 10.20
N ASP A 237 -1.11 20.22 9.23
CA ASP A 237 -1.89 19.80 8.07
C ASP A 237 -0.98 19.78 6.83
N VAL A 238 -1.10 18.70 6.05
CA VAL A 238 -0.41 18.53 4.78
C VAL A 238 -1.45 18.48 3.68
N TYR A 239 -1.23 19.22 2.60
CA TYR A 239 -2.02 19.19 1.39
C TYR A 239 -1.18 19.54 0.17
N PHE A 240 -1.59 19.07 -0.98
CA PHE A 240 -0.88 19.30 -2.23
C PHE A 240 -1.61 20.32 -3.09
N SER A 241 -0.86 21.02 -3.93
CA SER A 241 -1.44 22.02 -4.84
C SER A 241 -0.99 21.89 -6.28
N ARG A 242 -1.83 22.42 -7.14
CA ARG A 242 -1.51 22.78 -8.50
C ARG A 242 -2.23 24.08 -8.87
N GLY A 243 -1.46 25.13 -9.17
CA GLY A 243 -2.00 26.48 -9.29
C GLY A 243 -2.74 26.89 -8.00
N ALA A 244 -3.98 27.38 -8.15
CA ALA A 244 -4.83 27.78 -7.03
C ALA A 244 -5.59 26.60 -6.35
N ASN A 245 -5.59 25.41 -6.96
CA ASN A 245 -6.35 24.27 -6.46
C ASN A 245 -5.51 23.45 -5.47
N ILE A 246 -6.17 23.02 -4.39
CA ILE A 246 -5.56 22.20 -3.34
C ILE A 246 -6.34 20.89 -3.14
N THR A 247 -5.65 19.87 -2.65
CA THR A 247 -6.29 18.62 -2.20
C THR A 247 -7.02 18.81 -0.88
N ILE A 248 -7.77 17.81 -0.43
CA ILE A 248 -8.20 17.76 0.97
C ILE A 248 -6.98 17.80 1.87
N ARG A 249 -7.16 18.29 3.10
CA ARG A 249 -6.09 18.40 4.10
C ARG A 249 -5.99 17.11 4.89
N GLN A 250 -4.74 16.67 5.10
CA GLN A 250 -4.41 15.55 5.95
C GLN A 250 -3.80 16.07 7.24
N ARG A 251 -4.44 15.80 8.39
CA ARG A 251 -3.97 16.25 9.70
C ARG A 251 -3.11 15.22 10.40
N TYR A 252 -2.02 15.69 11.00
CA TYR A 252 -1.11 14.92 11.83
C TYR A 252 -1.01 15.58 13.20
N VAL A 253 -1.33 14.82 14.24
CA VAL A 253 -1.21 15.26 15.64
C VAL A 253 0.02 14.61 16.23
N ILE A 254 0.91 15.40 16.82
CA ILE A 254 2.14 14.89 17.42
C ILE A 254 1.83 14.37 18.81
N GLY A 255 1.91 13.05 18.97
CA GLY A 255 1.67 12.35 20.23
C GLY A 255 2.67 12.72 21.31
N GLN A 256 2.25 12.56 22.55
CA GLN A 256 3.10 12.78 23.71
C GLN A 256 4.16 11.69 23.86
N CYS A 257 5.14 11.92 24.78
CA CYS A 257 6.22 10.99 25.05
C CYS A 257 5.73 9.56 25.30
N GLN A 258 6.41 8.62 24.67
CA GLN A 258 6.14 7.20 24.79
C GLN A 258 6.74 6.65 26.08
N ARG A 259 5.95 5.88 26.83
CA ARG A 259 6.41 5.24 28.06
C ARG A 259 7.24 3.98 27.80
N PHE A 260 7.02 3.34 26.66
CA PHE A 260 7.67 2.09 26.27
C PHE A 260 8.37 2.26 24.92
N ASN A 261 9.30 1.36 24.60
CA ASN A 261 9.88 1.31 23.26
C ASN A 261 8.78 1.05 22.25
N SER A 262 8.53 2.03 21.41
CA SER A 262 7.54 1.93 20.33
C SER A 262 8.10 1.21 19.13
N ILE A 263 7.20 0.59 18.37
CA ILE A 263 7.55 -0.03 17.09
C ILE A 263 6.64 0.56 16.04
N PRO A 264 7.18 1.41 15.13
CA PRO A 264 6.44 1.86 13.96
C PRO A 264 6.24 0.70 12.98
N VAL A 265 5.04 0.61 12.44
CA VAL A 265 4.65 -0.34 11.40
C VAL A 265 4.14 0.45 10.21
N HIS A 266 4.73 0.18 9.05
CA HIS A 266 4.31 0.77 7.79
C HIS A 266 3.68 -0.32 6.94
N PHE A 267 2.55 -0.03 6.32
CA PHE A 267 1.81 -1.03 5.55
C PHE A 267 1.17 -0.42 4.31
N GLN A 268 1.04 -1.24 3.29
CA GLN A 268 0.29 -0.86 2.11
C GLN A 268 -1.20 -0.86 2.44
N ASN A 269 -1.86 0.28 2.28
CA ASN A 269 -3.29 0.43 2.52
C ASN A 269 -4.13 -0.04 1.31
N LYS A 270 -5.45 -0.04 1.43
CA LYS A 270 -6.36 -0.49 0.38
C LYS A 270 -6.29 0.32 -0.92
N TYR A 271 -5.82 1.56 -0.88
CA TYR A 271 -5.58 2.39 -2.06
C TYR A 271 -4.16 2.21 -2.60
N GLY A 272 -3.35 1.33 -1.98
CA GLY A 272 -1.98 1.04 -2.35
C GLY A 272 -0.95 2.07 -1.88
N GLY A 273 -1.37 3.15 -1.24
CA GLY A 273 -0.47 4.07 -0.54
C GLY A 273 0.16 3.38 0.68
N ILE A 274 1.18 4.00 1.25
CA ILE A 274 1.82 3.49 2.46
C ILE A 274 1.34 4.30 3.65
N ASP A 275 0.71 3.62 4.58
CA ASP A 275 0.28 4.16 5.85
C ASP A 275 1.20 3.73 6.97
N SER A 276 1.27 4.51 8.03
CA SER A 276 2.14 4.27 9.19
C SER A 276 1.34 4.34 10.46
N TYR A 277 1.55 3.37 11.35
CA TYR A 277 1.02 3.37 12.70
C TYR A 277 2.10 2.95 13.70
N THR A 278 2.18 3.63 14.84
CA THR A 278 3.18 3.33 15.87
C THR A 278 2.54 2.64 17.06
N PHE A 279 2.98 1.44 17.37
CA PHE A 279 2.56 0.68 18.54
C PHE A 279 3.34 1.15 19.76
N THR A 280 2.67 1.81 20.69
CA THR A 280 3.29 2.57 21.79
C THR A 280 3.22 1.89 23.14
N LEU A 281 2.37 0.88 23.32
CA LEU A 281 2.33 0.09 24.54
C LEU A 281 3.43 -0.96 24.58
N LYS A 282 3.49 -1.72 25.67
CA LYS A 282 4.54 -2.72 25.90
C LYS A 282 4.54 -3.78 24.80
N ASN A 283 5.50 -3.71 23.92
CA ASN A 283 5.75 -4.72 22.87
C ASN A 283 6.63 -5.86 23.40
N ARG A 284 6.48 -7.06 22.86
CA ARG A 284 7.26 -8.24 23.25
C ARG A 284 7.90 -8.88 22.03
N LYS A 285 9.22 -9.06 22.07
CA LYS A 285 9.96 -9.83 21.06
C LYS A 285 10.10 -11.27 21.53
N ARG A 286 9.78 -12.22 20.67
CA ARG A 286 9.96 -13.67 20.87
C ARG A 286 10.78 -14.24 19.73
N ALA A 287 11.52 -15.31 19.99
CA ALA A 287 12.15 -16.12 18.96
C ALA A 287 11.43 -17.45 18.87
N ASN A 288 10.88 -17.79 17.73
CA ASN A 288 10.40 -19.14 17.44
C ASN A 288 11.58 -19.93 16.88
N ILE A 289 11.88 -21.05 17.51
CA ILE A 289 13.05 -21.87 17.16
C ILE A 289 12.55 -23.26 16.78
N THR A 290 12.86 -23.68 15.54
CA THR A 290 12.64 -25.03 15.06
C THR A 290 13.98 -25.73 14.91
N ARG A 291 14.13 -26.93 15.48
CA ARG A 291 15.35 -27.74 15.41
C ARG A 291 15.03 -29.10 14.82
N GLN A 292 15.93 -29.57 13.98
CA GLN A 292 15.94 -30.96 13.52
C GLN A 292 17.09 -31.68 14.21
N THR A 293 16.78 -32.79 14.83
CA THR A 293 17.76 -33.60 15.59
C THR A 293 17.89 -34.98 14.97
N PHE A 294 19.06 -35.59 15.14
CA PHE A 294 19.29 -37.01 14.83
C PHE A 294 19.98 -37.68 16.00
N GLY A 295 19.69 -38.97 16.15
CA GLY A 295 20.35 -39.80 17.15
C GLY A 295 21.80 -40.04 16.76
N TYR A 296 22.72 -39.73 17.65
CA TYR A 296 24.15 -39.92 17.46
C TYR A 296 24.72 -40.79 18.59
N ASN A 297 25.46 -41.83 18.19
CA ASN A 297 26.23 -42.65 19.14
C ASN A 297 27.70 -42.20 19.08
N SER A 298 28.25 -41.82 20.22
CA SER A 298 29.62 -41.34 20.29
C SER A 298 30.67 -42.47 20.15
N ASP A 299 30.25 -43.71 20.34
CA ASP A 299 31.08 -44.91 20.21
C ASP A 299 30.23 -46.06 19.67
N VAL A 300 30.87 -46.97 18.91
CA VAL A 300 30.25 -48.18 18.33
C VAL A 300 29.65 -49.08 19.41
N TYR A 301 30.19 -49.04 20.62
CA TYR A 301 29.73 -49.81 21.77
C TYR A 301 28.85 -49.01 22.73
N ALA A 302 28.52 -47.75 22.42
CA ALA A 302 27.68 -46.94 23.28
C ALA A 302 26.24 -47.47 23.28
N THR A 303 25.74 -47.79 24.48
CA THR A 303 24.33 -48.19 24.70
C THR A 303 23.40 -46.97 24.76
N THR A 304 23.97 -45.76 24.79
CA THR A 304 23.22 -44.50 24.91
C THR A 304 23.34 -43.70 23.65
N THR A 305 22.18 -43.36 23.07
CA THR A 305 22.09 -42.46 21.92
C THR A 305 21.87 -41.04 22.42
N TYR A 306 22.61 -40.09 21.87
CA TYR A 306 22.47 -38.67 22.16
C TYR A 306 21.86 -37.98 20.95
N ASP A 307 20.93 -37.04 21.22
CA ASP A 307 20.38 -36.20 20.17
C ASP A 307 21.35 -35.07 19.80
N LYS A 308 21.70 -34.99 18.54
CA LYS A 308 22.51 -33.90 17.99
C LYS A 308 21.66 -33.06 17.00
N VAL A 309 21.72 -31.75 17.15
CA VAL A 309 21.08 -30.84 16.21
C VAL A 309 21.91 -30.79 14.92
N TRP A 310 21.28 -31.02 13.76
CA TRP A 310 21.95 -30.96 12.49
C TRP A 310 21.46 -29.80 11.63
N ALA A 311 20.24 -29.30 11.86
CA ALA A 311 19.70 -28.12 11.23
C ALA A 311 18.70 -27.44 12.16
N GLY A 312 18.53 -26.17 12.00
CA GLY A 312 17.51 -25.41 12.68
C GLY A 312 17.28 -24.05 12.04
N GLU A 313 16.11 -23.54 12.25
CA GLU A 313 15.70 -22.19 11.83
C GLU A 313 15.16 -21.45 13.04
N PHE A 314 15.32 -20.13 13.04
CA PHE A 314 14.62 -19.28 13.98
C PHE A 314 14.12 -18.00 13.29
N ASP A 315 12.98 -17.52 13.73
CA ASP A 315 12.38 -16.27 13.33
C ASP A 315 11.99 -15.43 14.55
N TYR A 316 12.02 -14.12 14.39
CA TYR A 316 11.55 -13.21 15.42
C TYR A 316 10.08 -12.88 15.20
N VAL A 317 9.30 -12.97 16.29
CA VAL A 317 7.90 -12.56 16.33
C VAL A 317 7.75 -11.43 17.34
N TYR A 318 7.07 -10.38 16.93
CA TYR A 318 6.77 -9.23 17.76
C TYR A 318 5.28 -9.23 18.10
N ALA A 319 4.95 -9.30 19.38
CA ALA A 319 3.60 -9.05 19.86
C ALA A 319 3.47 -7.53 20.12
N LEU A 320 2.72 -6.87 19.27
CA LEU A 320 2.55 -5.42 19.24
C LEU A 320 1.22 -5.06 19.91
N ASN A 321 1.24 -4.02 20.74
CA ASN A 321 0.05 -3.53 21.44
C ASN A 321 -0.16 -2.05 21.11
N SER A 322 -1.34 -1.75 20.57
CA SER A 322 -1.74 -0.36 20.30
C SER A 322 -2.08 0.37 21.60
N ASP A 323 -2.04 1.69 21.55
CA ASP A 323 -2.75 2.52 22.51
C ASP A 323 -4.28 2.39 22.31
N TRP A 324 -5.05 3.16 23.06
CA TRP A 324 -6.49 3.23 22.90
C TRP A 324 -6.85 3.77 21.51
N LEU A 325 -7.60 3.00 20.74
CA LEU A 325 -8.05 3.30 19.40
C LEU A 325 -9.48 3.79 19.41
N THR A 326 -9.77 4.77 18.59
CA THR A 326 -11.14 5.10 18.20
C THR A 326 -11.70 4.04 17.24
N ASP A 327 -13.03 3.99 17.07
CA ASP A 327 -13.68 3.09 16.12
C ASP A 327 -13.14 3.30 14.68
N ALA A 328 -12.86 4.55 14.30
CA ALA A 328 -12.31 4.88 12.97
C ALA A 328 -10.88 4.36 12.79
N GLU A 329 -10.03 4.50 13.81
CA GLU A 329 -8.67 3.97 13.79
C GLU A 329 -8.66 2.44 13.79
N SER A 330 -9.54 1.81 14.56
CA SER A 330 -9.71 0.36 14.58
C SER A 330 -10.15 -0.17 13.19
N ALA A 331 -11.12 0.51 12.56
CA ALA A 331 -11.54 0.16 11.19
C ALA A 331 -10.45 0.36 10.16
N TRP A 332 -9.62 1.39 10.31
CA TRP A 332 -8.47 1.60 9.42
C TRP A 332 -7.37 0.55 9.61
N LEU A 333 -7.04 0.17 10.85
CA LEU A 333 -5.95 -0.78 11.11
C LEU A 333 -6.23 -2.21 10.62
N ILE A 334 -7.46 -2.55 10.24
CA ILE A 334 -7.74 -3.81 9.54
C ILE A 334 -7.03 -3.85 8.19
N GLU A 335 -6.77 -2.68 7.57
CA GLU A 335 -6.03 -2.60 6.31
C GLU A 335 -4.60 -3.10 6.49
N MET A 336 -3.97 -2.87 7.66
CA MET A 336 -2.66 -3.43 8.01
C MET A 336 -2.69 -4.96 8.04
N VAL A 337 -3.71 -5.55 8.69
CA VAL A 337 -3.84 -7.02 8.77
C VAL A 337 -4.06 -7.65 7.41
N ARG A 338 -4.74 -6.95 6.50
CA ARG A 338 -5.01 -7.39 5.12
C ARG A 338 -3.92 -7.01 4.12
N SER A 339 -2.93 -6.24 4.55
CA SER A 339 -1.88 -5.73 3.68
C SER A 339 -1.00 -6.85 3.13
N GLY A 340 -0.70 -6.78 1.84
CA GLY A 340 0.29 -7.63 1.19
C GLY A 340 1.74 -7.22 1.45
N GLN A 341 1.96 -6.00 1.98
CA GLN A 341 3.28 -5.48 2.31
C GLN A 341 3.26 -4.79 3.67
N ILE A 342 4.01 -5.34 4.60
CA ILE A 342 4.16 -4.79 5.95
C ILE A 342 5.65 -4.64 6.23
N LEU A 343 6.02 -3.49 6.76
CA LEU A 343 7.38 -3.13 7.11
C LEU A 343 7.43 -2.73 8.58
N LEU A 344 8.27 -3.38 9.36
CA LEU A 344 8.60 -2.95 10.73
C LEU A 344 9.80 -2.02 10.67
N GLU A 345 9.73 -0.93 11.40
CA GLU A 345 10.90 -0.09 11.64
C GLU A 345 11.64 -0.63 12.88
N LEU A 346 12.81 -1.23 12.64
CA LEU A 346 13.66 -1.82 13.67
C LEU A 346 15.08 -1.30 13.49
N ASP A 347 15.64 -0.73 14.55
CA ASP A 347 17.03 -0.23 14.59
C ASP A 347 17.36 0.68 13.38
N GLY A 348 16.42 1.55 12.99
CA GLY A 348 16.58 2.50 11.88
C GLY A 348 16.55 1.85 10.49
N GLN A 349 16.00 0.65 10.37
CA GLN A 349 15.82 -0.07 9.10
C GLN A 349 14.38 -0.53 8.90
N LEU A 350 13.94 -0.59 7.65
CA LEU A 350 12.65 -1.17 7.28
C LEU A 350 12.80 -2.66 6.99
N VAL A 351 12.22 -3.47 7.83
CA VAL A 351 12.27 -4.94 7.76
C VAL A 351 10.90 -5.47 7.33
N GLU A 352 10.88 -6.30 6.29
CA GLU A 352 9.64 -6.97 5.86
C GLU A 352 9.12 -7.91 6.94
N ALA A 353 7.79 -7.91 7.08
CA ALA A 353 7.12 -8.69 8.09
C ALA A 353 5.75 -9.22 7.61
N ILE A 354 5.25 -10.21 8.28
CA ILE A 354 3.99 -10.87 8.01
C ILE A 354 3.15 -10.85 9.29
N VAL A 355 1.90 -10.43 9.19
CA VAL A 355 0.96 -10.50 10.31
C VAL A 355 0.47 -11.92 10.48
N ASN A 356 0.71 -12.50 11.65
CA ASN A 356 0.25 -13.85 12.04
C ASN A 356 -1.16 -13.79 12.64
N ALA A 357 -2.06 -12.99 12.09
CA ALA A 357 -3.42 -12.88 12.57
C ALA A 357 -4.38 -13.63 11.64
N ASN A 358 -4.97 -14.70 12.12
CA ASN A 358 -6.03 -15.40 11.41
C ASN A 358 -7.41 -14.74 11.61
N THR A 359 -7.54 -13.90 12.63
CA THR A 359 -8.80 -13.25 12.97
C THR A 359 -8.54 -11.85 13.52
N TYR A 360 -9.26 -10.88 13.02
CA TYR A 360 -9.30 -9.53 13.56
C TYR A 360 -10.67 -9.33 14.22
N GLN A 361 -10.68 -9.03 15.51
CA GLN A 361 -11.93 -8.83 16.25
C GLN A 361 -12.14 -7.35 16.50
N PHE A 362 -13.20 -6.81 15.95
CA PHE A 362 -13.69 -5.47 16.31
C PHE A 362 -14.32 -5.52 17.70
N THR A 363 -13.69 -4.88 18.65
CA THR A 363 -14.22 -4.79 20.01
C THR A 363 -14.78 -3.40 20.20
N THR A 364 -16.07 -3.22 19.93
CA THR A 364 -16.77 -1.96 20.23
C THR A 364 -17.32 -2.02 21.64
N ARG A 365 -16.82 -1.17 22.53
CA ARG A 365 -17.42 -0.97 23.86
C ARG A 365 -18.47 0.13 23.77
N ARG A 366 -19.68 -0.20 24.19
CA ARG A 366 -20.85 0.68 24.11
C ARG A 366 -20.68 1.99 24.89
N ASN A 367 -19.87 1.98 25.96
CA ASN A 367 -19.68 3.13 26.85
C ASN A 367 -18.45 3.99 26.50
N ASP A 368 -17.32 3.38 26.06
CA ASP A 368 -16.05 4.11 25.99
C ASP A 368 -15.62 4.39 24.54
N ARG A 369 -16.18 3.67 23.57
CA ARG A 369 -15.83 3.74 22.11
C ARG A 369 -14.32 3.62 21.83
N LEU A 370 -13.57 3.05 22.77
CA LEU A 370 -12.13 2.87 22.69
C LEU A 370 -11.80 1.38 22.75
N THR A 371 -10.92 0.94 21.88
CA THR A 371 -10.45 -0.44 21.82
C THR A 371 -8.95 -0.47 21.81
N GLN A 372 -8.36 -1.62 22.15
CA GLN A 372 -6.93 -1.87 21.99
C GLN A 372 -6.75 -3.00 21.00
N LEU A 373 -5.78 -2.84 20.10
CA LEU A 373 -5.39 -3.86 19.15
C LEU A 373 -4.11 -4.55 19.64
N GLN A 374 -4.17 -5.87 19.71
CA GLN A 374 -2.98 -6.70 19.86
C GLN A 374 -2.80 -7.51 18.58
N VAL A 375 -1.60 -7.46 18.00
CA VAL A 375 -1.25 -8.18 16.78
C VAL A 375 0.13 -8.81 16.90
N GLU A 376 0.26 -10.02 16.35
CA GLU A 376 1.56 -10.69 16.24
C GLU A 376 2.09 -10.55 14.82
N VAL A 377 3.32 -10.09 14.72
CA VAL A 377 4.00 -9.84 13.44
C VAL A 377 5.32 -10.60 13.43
N ALA A 378 5.46 -11.50 12.48
CA ALA A 378 6.70 -12.24 12.26
C ALA A 378 7.57 -11.50 11.23
N VAL A 379 8.87 -11.46 11.45
CA VAL A 379 9.83 -10.99 10.47
C VAL A 379 9.88 -11.96 9.28
N ALA A 380 9.86 -11.45 8.06
CA ALA A 380 9.72 -12.29 6.87
C ALA A 380 10.97 -13.12 6.53
N TYR A 381 12.13 -12.77 7.06
CA TYR A 381 13.35 -13.56 6.88
C TYR A 381 13.56 -14.56 8.04
N LYS A 382 14.06 -15.73 7.71
CA LYS A 382 14.46 -16.75 8.67
C LYS A 382 15.98 -16.78 8.81
N ASN A 383 16.44 -17.07 10.02
CA ASN A 383 17.84 -17.26 10.31
C ASN A 383 18.12 -18.75 10.51
N ASN A 384 19.21 -19.25 9.93
CA ASN A 384 19.63 -20.62 10.12
C ASN A 384 20.38 -20.75 11.44
N ILE A 385 20.15 -21.87 12.13
CA ILE A 385 20.95 -22.31 13.27
C ILE A 385 21.91 -23.37 12.74
N LEU A 386 23.19 -23.15 12.90
CA LEU A 386 24.21 -24.14 12.62
C LEU A 386 24.26 -25.19 13.71
#